data_471535712c945e891e404dc233820c35
#
_entry.id   471535712c945e891e404dc233820c35
#
_cell.length_a   1.000
_cell.length_b   1.000
_cell.length_c   1.000
_cell.angle_alpha   90.00
_cell.angle_beta   90.00
_cell.angle_gamma   90.00
#
_symmetry.space_group_name_H-M   'P 1'
#
loop_
_entity.id
_entity.type
_entity.pdbx_description
1 polymer ?
#
loop_
_entity_poly.entity_id
_entity_poly.type
_entity_poly.pdbx_seq_one_letter_code
_entity_poly.pdbx_strand_id
1 'polypeptide(L)'
;MKLSIVGCPDKERFRPYVKRAILFYAKELLSSKMMENINLKVKFDREIIDCYGYASVETRTDYGKARDFLIEINPKIGARNILKSLAHEMVHIKQYAYHETNDSMTRWKGIPMDGNFDDYWRQPWEIEAYGIEAGLFRKFVVKEKLWEVFEHISNPDSPIEEEPLGWKEYK
;
A
#
# COMPACT_ATOMS: atom_id res chain seq x y z
N MET A 1 0.06 16.61 -3.13
CA MET A 1 0.36 15.30 -3.77
C MET A 1 -0.24 15.25 -5.15
N LYS A 2 0.56 15.04 -6.18
CA LYS A 2 0.07 14.67 -7.51
C LYS A 2 -0.18 13.17 -7.51
N LEU A 3 -1.41 12.75 -7.90
CA LEU A 3 -1.80 11.33 -7.91
C LEU A 3 -2.21 10.93 -9.32
N SER A 4 -1.60 9.85 -9.83
CA SER A 4 -1.97 9.19 -11.07
C SER A 4 -2.38 7.74 -10.79
N ILE A 5 -3.49 7.27 -11.37
CA ILE A 5 -3.98 5.89 -11.23
C ILE A 5 -4.18 5.33 -12.63
N VAL A 6 -3.49 4.21 -12.92
CA VAL A 6 -3.44 3.57 -14.24
C VAL A 6 -3.86 2.11 -14.13
N GLY A 7 -4.61 1.60 -15.10
CA GLY A 7 -4.98 0.19 -15.19
C GLY A 7 -6.01 -0.31 -14.16
N CYS A 8 -6.67 0.59 -13.42
CA CYS A 8 -7.68 0.21 -12.43
C CYS A 8 -8.78 -0.66 -13.05
N PRO A 9 -9.13 -1.82 -12.45
CA PRO A 9 -10.05 -2.81 -13.05
C PRO A 9 -11.43 -2.24 -13.38
N ASP A 10 -11.99 -1.42 -12.51
CA ASP A 10 -13.27 -0.73 -12.79
C ASP A 10 -13.07 0.78 -12.65
N LYS A 11 -12.96 1.44 -13.80
CA LYS A 11 -12.67 2.87 -13.84
C LYS A 11 -13.82 3.72 -13.31
N GLU A 12 -15.05 3.29 -13.46
CA GLU A 12 -16.22 4.08 -13.09
C GLU A 12 -16.61 3.87 -11.63
N ARG A 13 -16.67 2.63 -11.19
CA ARG A 13 -17.18 2.28 -9.86
C ARG A 13 -16.06 2.19 -8.81
N PHE A 14 -14.95 1.53 -9.13
CA PHE A 14 -13.91 1.22 -8.13
C PHE A 14 -12.80 2.29 -8.05
N ARG A 15 -12.37 2.87 -9.17
CA ARG A 15 -11.32 3.89 -9.19
C ARG A 15 -11.56 5.09 -8.25
N PRO A 16 -12.80 5.60 -8.05
CA PRO A 16 -13.07 6.64 -7.06
C PRO A 16 -12.75 6.21 -5.63
N TYR A 17 -13.01 4.96 -5.26
CA TYR A 17 -12.66 4.42 -3.93
C TYR A 17 -11.14 4.28 -3.76
N VAL A 18 -10.44 3.79 -4.77
CA VAL A 18 -8.96 3.74 -4.79
C VAL A 18 -8.38 5.13 -4.55
N LYS A 19 -8.87 6.14 -5.27
CA LYS A 19 -8.43 7.54 -5.09
C LYS A 19 -8.68 8.04 -3.67
N ARG A 20 -9.88 7.82 -3.13
CA ARG A 20 -10.22 8.25 -1.76
C ARG A 20 -9.39 7.51 -0.71
N ALA A 21 -9.15 6.21 -0.89
CA ALA A 21 -8.31 5.42 -0.01
C ALA A 21 -6.88 5.98 0.06
N ILE A 22 -6.24 6.18 -1.08
CA ILE A 22 -4.88 6.72 -1.14
C ILE A 22 -4.80 8.10 -0.47
N LEU A 23 -5.74 8.99 -0.76
CA LEU A 23 -5.78 10.32 -0.14
C LEU A 23 -6.03 10.27 1.36
N PHE A 24 -6.84 9.31 1.81
CA PHE A 24 -7.09 9.08 3.23
C PHE A 24 -5.83 8.55 3.93
N TYR A 25 -5.20 7.51 3.40
CA TYR A 25 -3.97 6.94 3.97
C TYR A 25 -2.82 7.95 3.98
N ALA A 26 -2.69 8.72 2.90
CA ALA A 26 -1.69 9.79 2.86
C ALA A 26 -1.90 10.82 3.98
N LYS A 27 -3.14 11.22 4.27
CA LYS A 27 -3.47 12.15 5.36
C LYS A 27 -3.18 11.60 6.75
N GLU A 28 -3.36 10.29 6.93
CA GLU A 28 -3.07 9.61 8.21
C GLU A 28 -1.56 9.43 8.44
N LEU A 29 -0.77 9.27 7.36
CA LEU A 29 0.65 8.90 7.42
C LEU A 29 1.62 10.05 7.18
N LEU A 30 1.21 11.07 6.44
CA LEU A 30 2.11 12.13 5.96
C LEU A 30 1.66 13.49 6.46
N SER A 31 2.62 14.36 6.76
CA SER A 31 2.33 15.76 7.04
C SER A 31 1.82 16.48 5.78
N SER A 32 1.03 17.55 5.96
CA SER A 32 0.54 18.36 4.84
C SER A 32 1.67 18.84 3.94
N LYS A 33 2.79 19.30 4.54
CA LYS A 33 3.98 19.72 3.79
C LYS A 33 4.60 18.58 2.98
N MET A 34 4.62 17.35 3.53
CA MET A 34 5.11 16.19 2.78
C MET A 34 4.19 15.87 1.61
N MET A 35 2.88 15.86 1.84
CA MET A 35 1.89 15.61 0.79
C MET A 35 1.99 16.60 -0.37
N GLU A 36 2.27 17.86 -0.12
CA GLU A 36 2.44 18.87 -1.18
C GLU A 36 3.62 18.57 -2.10
N ASN A 37 4.64 17.89 -1.58
CA ASN A 37 5.92 17.68 -2.26
C ASN A 37 6.13 16.28 -2.84
N ILE A 38 5.12 15.41 -2.85
CA ILE A 38 5.25 14.07 -3.43
C ILE A 38 4.36 13.88 -4.65
N ASN A 39 4.85 13.05 -5.57
CA ASN A 39 4.11 12.51 -6.69
C ASN A 39 3.94 11.01 -6.46
N LEU A 40 2.73 10.51 -6.65
CA LEU A 40 2.42 9.10 -6.50
C LEU A 40 1.70 8.58 -7.75
N LYS A 41 2.27 7.55 -8.34
CA LYS A 41 1.64 6.77 -9.39
C LYS A 41 1.19 5.42 -8.81
N VAL A 42 -0.05 5.05 -9.04
CA VAL A 42 -0.56 3.72 -8.74
C VAL A 42 -0.87 3.03 -10.04
N LYS A 43 -0.23 1.90 -10.28
CA LYS A 43 -0.38 1.07 -11.48
C LYS A 43 -1.00 -0.27 -11.08
N PHE A 44 -2.08 -0.64 -11.71
CA PHE A 44 -2.62 -1.99 -11.62
C PHE A 44 -1.97 -2.85 -12.69
N ASP A 45 -1.18 -3.84 -12.26
CA ASP A 45 -0.39 -4.69 -13.13
C ASP A 45 -0.85 -6.14 -13.03
N ARG A 46 -1.30 -6.70 -14.15
CA ARG A 46 -1.79 -8.08 -14.23
C ARG A 46 -0.68 -9.12 -14.26
N GLU A 47 0.56 -8.68 -14.44
CA GLU A 47 1.74 -9.56 -14.47
C GLU A 47 2.28 -9.85 -13.08
N ILE A 48 1.83 -9.12 -12.05
CA ILE A 48 2.12 -9.46 -10.66
C ILE A 48 1.36 -10.74 -10.30
N ILE A 49 2.10 -11.79 -9.95
CA ILE A 49 1.55 -13.10 -9.59
C ILE A 49 1.96 -13.57 -8.19
N ASP A 50 3.12 -13.13 -7.70
CA ASP A 50 3.74 -13.65 -6.47
C ASP A 50 3.44 -12.81 -5.23
N CYS A 51 2.83 -11.64 -5.39
CA CYS A 51 2.47 -10.74 -4.29
C CYS A 51 1.21 -9.93 -4.60
N TYR A 52 0.73 -9.21 -3.60
CA TYR A 52 -0.43 -8.33 -3.75
C TYR A 52 -0.07 -6.97 -4.34
N GLY A 53 1.13 -6.49 -4.07
CA GLY A 53 1.66 -5.23 -4.58
C GLY A 53 3.05 -4.96 -4.03
N TYR A 54 3.62 -3.86 -4.47
CA TYR A 54 4.86 -3.33 -3.92
C TYR A 54 4.98 -1.82 -4.18
N ALA A 55 5.74 -1.15 -3.32
CA ALA A 55 6.06 0.26 -3.43
C ALA A 55 7.53 0.48 -3.79
N SER A 56 7.81 1.44 -4.64
CA SER A 56 9.17 1.81 -5.05
C SER A 56 9.36 3.32 -5.15
N VAL A 57 10.63 3.73 -5.09
CA VAL A 57 11.04 5.12 -5.34
C VAL A 57 11.42 5.23 -6.81
N GLU A 58 10.72 6.07 -7.57
CA GLU A 58 10.98 6.30 -9.00
C GLU A 58 12.15 7.28 -9.19
N THR A 59 12.11 8.41 -8.48
CA THR A 59 13.14 9.43 -8.57
C THR A 59 13.43 10.08 -7.22
N ARG A 60 14.62 10.66 -7.14
CA ARG A 60 15.05 11.46 -6.01
C ARG A 60 15.37 12.88 -6.46
N THR A 61 15.19 13.85 -5.57
CA THR A 61 15.66 15.21 -5.80
C THR A 61 17.19 15.26 -5.81
N ASP A 62 17.75 16.38 -6.28
CA ASP A 62 19.20 16.62 -6.26
C ASP A 62 19.83 16.50 -4.86
N TYR A 63 19.01 16.63 -3.80
CA TYR A 63 19.41 16.42 -2.40
C TYR A 63 19.14 15.00 -1.89
N GLY A 64 18.89 14.03 -2.78
CA GLY A 64 18.68 12.63 -2.45
C GLY A 64 17.32 12.32 -1.79
N LYS A 65 16.37 13.28 -1.73
CA LYS A 65 15.06 13.05 -1.11
C LYS A 65 14.13 12.31 -2.06
N ALA A 66 13.57 11.19 -1.63
CA ALA A 66 12.53 10.47 -2.36
C ALA A 66 11.24 11.32 -2.41
N ARG A 67 10.74 11.57 -3.62
CA ARG A 67 9.53 12.40 -3.84
C ARG A 67 8.61 11.86 -4.91
N ASP A 68 9.12 11.03 -5.81
CA ASP A 68 8.33 10.36 -6.84
C ASP A 68 8.28 8.87 -6.53
N PHE A 69 7.06 8.36 -6.44
CA PHE A 69 6.80 6.99 -5.99
C PHE A 69 5.88 6.25 -6.95
N LEU A 70 6.11 4.95 -7.05
CA LEU A 70 5.24 4.02 -7.72
C LEU A 70 4.71 2.99 -6.72
N ILE A 71 3.42 2.75 -6.75
CA ILE A 71 2.79 1.56 -6.16
C ILE A 71 2.26 0.73 -7.31
N GLU A 72 2.65 -0.54 -7.37
CA GLU A 72 2.09 -1.52 -8.29
C GLU A 72 1.23 -2.51 -7.51
N ILE A 73 0.02 -2.78 -8.01
CA ILE A 73 -0.99 -3.62 -7.34
C ILE A 73 -1.49 -4.68 -8.31
N ASN A 74 -1.59 -5.92 -7.84
CA ASN A 74 -2.25 -6.99 -8.55
C ASN A 74 -3.77 -6.73 -8.61
N PRO A 75 -4.37 -6.54 -9.79
CA PRO A 75 -5.80 -6.26 -9.91
C PRO A 75 -6.71 -7.47 -9.65
N LYS A 76 -6.14 -8.69 -9.55
CA LYS A 76 -6.90 -9.94 -9.44
C LYS A 76 -7.26 -10.32 -7.99
N ILE A 77 -6.73 -9.62 -6.99
CA ILE A 77 -6.89 -9.96 -5.56
C ILE A 77 -8.20 -9.50 -4.93
N GLY A 78 -9.11 -8.93 -5.73
CA GLY A 78 -10.40 -8.42 -5.26
C GLY A 78 -10.33 -7.05 -4.57
N ALA A 79 -11.45 -6.33 -4.55
CA ALA A 79 -11.52 -4.93 -4.13
C ALA A 79 -11.06 -4.69 -2.68
N ARG A 80 -11.44 -5.58 -1.76
CA ARG A 80 -11.06 -5.50 -0.34
C ARG A 80 -9.54 -5.61 -0.17
N ASN A 81 -8.94 -6.63 -0.79
CA ASN A 81 -7.51 -6.87 -0.70
C ASN A 81 -6.71 -5.76 -1.40
N ILE A 82 -7.19 -5.24 -2.53
CA ILE A 82 -6.59 -4.06 -3.19
C ILE A 82 -6.53 -2.87 -2.21
N LEU A 83 -7.64 -2.54 -1.55
CA LEU A 83 -7.67 -1.39 -0.63
C LEU A 83 -6.81 -1.61 0.62
N LYS A 84 -6.73 -2.86 1.11
CA LYS A 84 -5.85 -3.24 2.23
C LYS A 84 -4.38 -3.16 1.81
N SER A 85 -4.01 -3.72 0.65
CA SER A 85 -2.64 -3.63 0.12
C SER A 85 -2.23 -2.19 -0.13
N LEU A 86 -3.12 -1.35 -0.65
CA LEU A 86 -2.84 0.09 -0.78
C LEU A 86 -2.53 0.74 0.56
N ALA A 87 -3.14 0.31 1.68
CA ALA A 87 -2.80 0.81 3.01
C ALA A 87 -1.38 0.38 3.40
N HIS A 88 -1.01 -0.87 3.13
CA HIS A 88 0.33 -1.42 3.34
C HIS A 88 1.38 -0.63 2.55
N GLU A 89 1.21 -0.53 1.23
CA GLU A 89 2.15 0.17 0.36
C GLU A 89 2.29 1.67 0.71
N MET A 90 1.23 2.29 1.20
CA MET A 90 1.30 3.67 1.67
C MET A 90 2.15 3.84 2.94
N VAL A 91 2.29 2.79 3.76
CA VAL A 91 3.26 2.81 4.87
C VAL A 91 4.68 2.80 4.33
N HIS A 92 4.98 2.00 3.30
CA HIS A 92 6.29 2.03 2.64
C HIS A 92 6.59 3.39 2.00
N ILE A 93 5.60 4.02 1.35
CA ILE A 93 5.77 5.42 0.87
C ILE A 93 6.16 6.35 2.00
N LYS A 94 5.52 6.26 3.18
CA LYS A 94 5.88 7.04 4.37
C LYS A 94 7.32 6.76 4.80
N GLN A 95 7.72 5.50 4.87
CA GLN A 95 9.07 5.09 5.27
C GLN A 95 10.14 5.67 4.34
N TYR A 96 9.93 5.62 3.02
CA TYR A 96 10.84 6.22 2.03
C TYR A 96 10.83 7.75 2.10
N ALA A 97 9.66 8.38 2.19
CA ALA A 97 9.51 9.83 2.20
C ALA A 97 10.18 10.49 3.42
N TYR A 98 10.16 9.81 4.57
CA TYR A 98 10.82 10.26 5.81
C TYR A 98 12.22 9.69 6.01
N HIS A 99 12.76 8.97 5.02
CA HIS A 99 14.09 8.33 5.10
C HIS A 99 14.24 7.34 6.27
N GLU A 100 13.16 6.69 6.65
CA GLU A 100 13.18 5.64 7.67
C GLU A 100 13.86 4.38 7.13
N THR A 101 13.77 4.14 5.82
CA THR A 101 14.53 3.14 5.08
C THR A 101 15.15 3.74 3.81
N ASN A 102 16.10 3.02 3.21
CA ASN A 102 16.66 3.32 1.89
C ASN A 102 16.09 2.35 0.83
N ASP A 103 16.38 2.61 -0.45
CA ASP A 103 15.83 1.83 -1.57
C ASP A 103 16.28 0.36 -1.55
N SER A 104 17.47 0.08 -1.02
CA SER A 104 18.02 -1.27 -0.86
C SER A 104 17.58 -1.95 0.44
N MET A 105 16.79 -1.28 1.29
CA MET A 105 16.32 -1.78 2.59
C MET A 105 17.47 -2.28 3.51
N THR A 106 18.65 -1.67 3.39
CA THR A 106 19.85 -1.99 4.21
C THR A 106 20.02 -1.02 5.38
N ARG A 107 19.03 -0.16 5.63
CA ARG A 107 19.01 0.76 6.76
C ARG A 107 17.58 0.93 7.27
N TRP A 108 17.43 0.95 8.59
CA TRP A 108 16.15 1.24 9.25
C TRP A 108 16.33 2.29 10.35
N LYS A 109 15.65 3.43 10.21
CA LYS A 109 15.68 4.56 11.16
C LYS A 109 17.10 4.94 11.60
N GLY A 110 18.04 4.95 10.63
CA GLY A 110 19.44 5.27 10.84
C GLY A 110 20.34 4.08 11.21
N ILE A 111 19.79 2.93 11.57
CA ILE A 111 20.51 1.72 11.96
C ILE A 111 20.80 0.89 10.70
N PRO A 112 22.07 0.50 10.44
CA PRO A 112 22.39 -0.45 9.39
C PRO A 112 21.72 -1.81 9.64
N MET A 113 21.18 -2.42 8.57
CA MET A 113 20.61 -3.77 8.58
C MET A 113 21.53 -4.69 7.79
N ASP A 114 21.63 -5.94 8.17
CA ASP A 114 22.55 -6.92 7.57
C ASP A 114 22.16 -7.32 6.13
N GLY A 115 21.00 -6.90 5.65
CA GLY A 115 20.51 -7.22 4.31
C GLY A 115 20.14 -8.69 4.12
N ASN A 116 20.10 -9.46 5.21
CA ASN A 116 19.58 -10.82 5.17
C ASN A 116 18.06 -10.78 5.12
N PHE A 117 17.48 -11.13 3.95
CA PHE A 117 16.06 -11.17 3.70
C PHE A 117 15.45 -12.56 3.85
N ASP A 118 16.19 -13.54 4.43
CA ASP A 118 15.70 -14.90 4.61
C ASP A 118 14.41 -14.97 5.45
N ASP A 119 14.19 -13.95 6.29
CA ASP A 119 12.94 -13.78 7.02
C ASP A 119 12.33 -12.39 6.73
N TYR A 120 11.81 -12.24 5.52
CA TYR A 120 11.19 -11.00 5.05
C TYR A 120 10.15 -10.43 6.03
N TRP A 121 9.33 -11.29 6.62
CA TRP A 121 8.24 -10.92 7.54
C TRP A 121 8.71 -10.34 8.88
N ARG A 122 9.97 -10.61 9.27
CA ARG A 122 10.59 -10.07 10.50
C ARG A 122 11.32 -8.76 10.27
N GLN A 123 11.39 -8.30 9.04
CA GLN A 123 12.02 -7.02 8.77
C GLN A 123 11.24 -5.88 9.44
N PRO A 124 11.92 -4.92 10.10
CA PRO A 124 11.24 -3.92 10.91
C PRO A 124 10.31 -3.00 10.10
N TRP A 125 10.58 -2.77 8.82
CA TRP A 125 9.71 -2.03 7.92
C TRP A 125 8.43 -2.80 7.61
N GLU A 126 8.49 -4.13 7.47
CA GLU A 126 7.32 -4.97 7.26
C GLU A 126 6.48 -5.08 8.54
N ILE A 127 7.12 -5.28 9.70
CA ILE A 127 6.41 -5.29 10.99
C ILE A 127 5.64 -3.97 11.18
N GLU A 128 6.26 -2.82 10.86
CA GLU A 128 5.56 -1.53 10.92
C GLU A 128 4.43 -1.47 9.90
N ALA A 129 4.66 -1.90 8.65
CA ALA A 129 3.67 -1.85 7.58
C ALA A 129 2.44 -2.70 7.92
N TYR A 130 2.62 -3.97 8.31
CA TYR A 130 1.53 -4.85 8.74
C TYR A 130 0.82 -4.36 10.00
N GLY A 131 1.57 -3.82 10.96
CA GLY A 131 1.00 -3.29 12.19
C GLY A 131 0.07 -2.10 11.96
N ILE A 132 0.36 -1.27 10.97
CA ILE A 132 -0.38 -0.03 10.68
C ILE A 132 -1.51 -0.29 9.66
N GLU A 133 -1.28 -1.13 8.64
CA GLU A 133 -2.22 -1.35 7.53
C GLU A 133 -3.62 -1.71 7.99
N ALA A 134 -3.75 -2.63 8.96
CA ALA A 134 -5.03 -3.11 9.44
C ALA A 134 -5.87 -1.96 10.07
N GLY A 135 -5.21 -1.10 10.84
CA GLY A 135 -5.85 0.07 11.45
C GLY A 135 -6.27 1.11 10.42
N LEU A 136 -5.40 1.41 9.45
CA LEU A 136 -5.68 2.32 8.35
C LEU A 136 -6.85 1.84 7.49
N PHE A 137 -6.81 0.59 7.06
CA PHE A 137 -7.85 -0.02 6.26
C PHE A 137 -9.20 0.01 7.01
N ARG A 138 -9.22 -0.41 8.29
CA ARG A 138 -10.44 -0.40 9.10
C ARG A 138 -11.04 1.00 9.26
N LYS A 139 -10.21 2.01 9.55
CA LYS A 139 -10.65 3.41 9.62
C LYS A 139 -11.28 3.87 8.30
N PHE A 140 -10.67 3.51 7.17
CA PHE A 140 -11.19 3.85 5.85
C PHE A 140 -12.52 3.16 5.56
N VAL A 141 -12.61 1.85 5.83
CA VAL A 141 -13.86 1.06 5.66
C VAL A 141 -15.01 1.66 6.47
N VAL A 142 -14.76 2.03 7.72
CA VAL A 142 -15.77 2.65 8.59
C VAL A 142 -16.19 4.01 8.05
N LYS A 143 -15.23 4.84 7.66
CA LYS A 143 -15.50 6.19 7.13
C LYS A 143 -16.33 6.17 5.85
N GLU A 144 -16.04 5.26 4.94
CA GLU A 144 -16.69 5.17 3.62
C GLU A 144 -17.88 4.19 3.61
N LYS A 145 -18.19 3.55 4.75
CA LYS A 145 -19.26 2.52 4.89
C LYS A 145 -19.13 1.40 3.87
N LEU A 146 -17.90 0.92 3.66
CA LEU A 146 -17.58 0.02 2.55
C LEU A 146 -18.15 -1.39 2.69
N TRP A 147 -18.66 -1.78 3.87
CA TRP A 147 -19.40 -3.04 4.02
C TRP A 147 -20.63 -3.11 3.11
N GLU A 148 -21.29 -1.96 2.85
CA GLU A 148 -22.42 -1.87 1.93
C GLU A 148 -21.96 -1.95 0.46
N VAL A 149 -20.73 -1.53 0.20
CA VAL A 149 -20.15 -1.41 -1.16
C VAL A 149 -19.46 -2.70 -1.60
N PHE A 150 -18.81 -3.41 -0.68
CA PHE A 150 -18.11 -4.66 -1.02
C PHE A 150 -19.05 -5.75 -1.52
N GLU A 151 -20.29 -5.79 -1.04
CA GLU A 151 -21.32 -6.70 -1.56
C GLU A 151 -21.65 -6.45 -3.04
N HIS A 152 -21.49 -5.20 -3.51
CA HIS A 152 -21.82 -4.81 -4.89
C HIS A 152 -20.61 -4.72 -5.83
N ILE A 153 -19.39 -4.57 -5.29
CA ILE A 153 -18.16 -4.46 -6.08
C ILE A 153 -17.46 -5.83 -6.18
N SER A 154 -17.79 -6.77 -5.30
CA SER A 154 -17.26 -8.13 -5.38
C SER A 154 -17.63 -8.71 -6.73
N ASN A 155 -16.63 -9.03 -7.55
CA ASN A 155 -16.83 -9.78 -8.78
C ASN A 155 -17.53 -11.10 -8.42
N PRO A 156 -18.74 -11.38 -8.92
CA PRO A 156 -19.46 -12.62 -8.61
C PRO A 156 -18.69 -13.89 -9.01
N ASP A 157 -17.70 -13.75 -9.90
CA ASP A 157 -16.83 -14.83 -10.36
C ASP A 157 -15.48 -14.91 -9.61
N SER A 158 -15.21 -14.01 -8.67
CA SER A 158 -14.02 -14.15 -7.82
C SER A 158 -14.35 -15.16 -6.72
N PRO A 159 -13.60 -16.27 -6.59
CA PRO A 159 -13.74 -17.13 -5.43
C PRO A 159 -13.53 -16.26 -4.18
N ILE A 160 -14.37 -16.45 -3.17
CA ILE A 160 -14.10 -15.95 -1.83
C ILE A 160 -12.83 -16.67 -1.40
N GLU A 161 -11.66 -16.12 -1.69
CA GLU A 161 -10.42 -16.59 -1.09
C GLU A 161 -10.60 -16.38 0.41
N GLU A 162 -10.82 -17.48 1.12
CA GLU A 162 -10.68 -17.53 2.55
C GLU A 162 -9.31 -16.91 2.88
N GLU A 163 -9.26 -16.01 3.84
CA GLU A 163 -8.00 -15.41 4.30
C GLU A 163 -6.95 -16.51 4.44
N PRO A 164 -5.71 -16.30 3.96
CA PRO A 164 -4.67 -17.31 4.10
C PRO A 164 -4.62 -17.75 5.57
N LEU A 165 -4.70 -19.04 5.78
CA LEU A 165 -4.87 -19.77 7.05
C LEU A 165 -3.80 -19.51 8.14
N GLY A 166 -3.13 -18.35 8.14
CA GLY A 166 -2.12 -17.98 9.16
C GLY A 166 -2.68 -17.56 10.52
N TRP A 167 -3.98 -17.30 10.65
CA TRP A 167 -4.56 -16.78 11.90
C TRP A 167 -5.17 -17.84 12.82
N LYS A 168 -5.24 -19.11 12.38
CA LYS A 168 -5.81 -20.20 13.19
C LYS A 168 -4.83 -20.88 14.16
N GLU A 169 -3.56 -20.54 14.15
CA GLU A 169 -2.54 -21.20 15.01
C GLU A 169 -2.18 -20.48 16.30
N TYR A 170 -2.87 -19.37 16.62
CA TYR A 170 -2.69 -18.68 17.91
C TYR A 170 -3.98 -18.75 18.74
N LYS A 171 -4.29 -19.96 19.21
CA LYS A 171 -5.17 -20.19 20.37
C LYS A 171 -4.43 -20.99 21.42
#